data_7048083d3c2ba6db1b469d8061ebfecc
#
_entry.id   7048083d3c2ba6db1b469d8061ebfecc
#
_cell.length_a   1.000
_cell.length_b   1.000
_cell.length_c   1.000
_cell.angle_alpha   90.00
_cell.angle_beta   90.00
_cell.angle_gamma   90.00
#
_symmetry.space_group_name_H-M   'P 1'
#
loop_
_entity.id
_entity.type
_entity.pdbx_description
1 polymer ?
#
loop_
_entity_poly.entity_id
_entity_poly.type
_entity_poly.pdbx_seq_one_letter_code
_entity_poly.pdbx_strand_id
1 'polypeptide(L)'
;MAGSVNKVIIMGNLGKDPEISNFPNGGRVCNFSVATSETWRDKNSGEKQERTQWHNISILSDPLVNIAERFLKKGSKVYLEGQLETRKWQDNSGSDRYSTEIVLRPYKGEITLIDNKADSVMTNEPISNNQMDEIQENSVSPNVDDFDDEIPF
;
A
#
# COMPACT_ATOMS: atom_id res chain seq x y z
N MET A 1 29.93 11.83 11.48
CA MET A 1 29.34 12.96 12.22
C MET A 1 27.81 12.93 12.08
N ALA A 2 27.09 12.82 13.19
CA ALA A 2 25.63 12.82 13.20
C ALA A 2 25.14 14.27 13.27
N GLY A 3 24.69 14.82 12.20
CA GLY A 3 24.18 16.19 12.14
C GLY A 3 23.16 16.40 11.02
N SER A 4 22.74 15.32 10.38
CA SER A 4 21.78 15.39 9.28
C SER A 4 20.80 14.22 9.33
N VAL A 5 19.63 14.42 8.75
CA VAL A 5 18.61 13.41 8.59
C VAL A 5 18.22 13.33 7.12
N ASN A 6 18.15 12.13 6.60
CA ASN A 6 17.59 11.85 5.28
C ASN A 6 16.57 10.71 5.42
N LYS A 7 15.31 11.06 5.49
CA LYS A 7 14.21 10.12 5.65
C LYS A 7 13.01 10.56 4.84
N VAL A 8 12.45 9.65 4.08
CA VAL A 8 11.24 9.86 3.29
C VAL A 8 10.20 8.84 3.70
N ILE A 9 9.01 9.29 3.95
CA ILE A 9 7.85 8.46 4.28
C ILE A 9 6.80 8.66 3.19
N ILE A 10 6.38 7.57 2.57
CA ILE A 10 5.35 7.57 1.52
C ILE A 10 4.31 6.50 1.83
N MET A 11 3.06 6.86 1.71
CA MET A 11 1.94 5.92 1.68
C MET A 11 1.07 6.20 0.46
N GLY A 12 0.88 5.21 -0.38
CA GLY A 12 0.12 5.36 -1.62
C GLY A 12 -0.07 4.02 -2.33
N ASN A 13 -0.46 4.10 -3.58
CA ASN A 13 -0.78 2.94 -4.39
C ASN A 13 0.22 2.75 -5.53
N LEU A 14 0.58 1.49 -5.80
CA LEU A 14 1.45 1.17 -6.92
C LEU A 14 0.75 1.45 -8.24
N GLY A 15 1.48 2.08 -9.16
CA GLY A 15 0.98 2.36 -10.52
C GLY A 15 1.14 1.20 -11.48
N LYS A 16 2.06 0.29 -11.20
CA LYS A 16 2.33 -0.92 -11.98
C LYS A 16 2.93 -2.01 -11.08
N ASP A 17 3.03 -3.23 -11.63
CA ASP A 17 3.68 -4.32 -10.93
C ASP A 17 5.15 -4.02 -10.66
N PRO A 18 5.71 -4.44 -9.51
CA PRO A 18 7.13 -4.29 -9.24
C PRO A 18 8.02 -5.00 -10.27
N GLU A 19 9.09 -4.36 -10.66
CA GLU A 19 10.10 -4.94 -11.56
C GLU A 19 11.32 -5.38 -10.75
N ILE A 20 11.68 -6.65 -10.87
CA ILE A 20 12.84 -7.22 -10.20
C ILE A 20 13.97 -7.36 -11.20
N SER A 21 15.12 -6.79 -10.87
CA SER A 21 16.35 -6.91 -11.65
C SER A 21 17.45 -7.56 -10.83
N ASN A 22 18.30 -8.33 -11.50
CA ASN A 22 19.43 -8.97 -10.86
C ASN A 22 20.72 -8.25 -11.26
N PHE A 23 21.57 -7.99 -10.27
CA PHE A 23 22.92 -7.49 -10.53
C PHE A 23 23.89 -8.64 -10.85
N PRO A 24 24.97 -8.39 -11.59
CA PRO A 24 25.99 -9.41 -11.88
C PRO A 24 26.64 -10.01 -10.63
N ASN A 25 26.63 -9.30 -9.50
CA ASN A 25 27.19 -9.76 -8.23
C ASN A 25 26.21 -10.62 -7.40
N GLY A 26 25.04 -10.97 -7.95
CA GLY A 26 24.03 -11.77 -7.29
C GLY A 26 23.01 -10.99 -6.46
N GLY A 27 23.15 -9.69 -6.35
CA GLY A 27 22.18 -8.83 -5.67
C GLY A 27 20.93 -8.61 -6.51
N ARG A 28 19.81 -8.36 -5.85
CA ARG A 28 18.53 -8.03 -6.49
C ARG A 28 18.09 -6.63 -6.13
N VAL A 29 17.44 -5.98 -7.08
CA VAL A 29 16.80 -4.68 -6.87
C VAL A 29 15.34 -4.77 -7.34
N CYS A 30 14.46 -4.17 -6.57
CA CYS A 30 13.04 -4.06 -6.94
C CYS A 30 12.70 -2.59 -7.18
N ASN A 31 12.16 -2.29 -8.33
CA ASN A 31 11.75 -0.95 -8.73
C ASN A 31 10.27 -0.88 -9.00
N PHE A 32 9.61 0.14 -8.48
CA PHE A 32 8.22 0.43 -8.77
C PHE A 32 7.91 1.91 -8.52
N SER A 33 6.75 2.36 -8.95
CA SER A 33 6.28 3.71 -8.68
C SER A 33 5.05 3.70 -7.80
N VAL A 34 4.97 4.68 -6.91
CA VAL A 34 3.86 4.87 -5.98
C VAL A 34 3.24 6.24 -6.23
N ALA A 35 1.92 6.25 -6.33
CA ALA A 35 1.13 7.46 -6.46
C ALA A 35 0.64 7.94 -5.10
N THR A 36 0.86 9.22 -4.83
CA THR A 36 0.21 9.93 -3.73
C THR A 36 -0.73 10.98 -4.31
N SER A 37 -1.99 10.95 -3.90
CA SER A 37 -3.01 11.84 -4.44
C SER A 37 -3.60 12.71 -3.36
N GLU A 38 -3.78 13.97 -3.68
CA GLU A 38 -4.48 14.96 -2.87
C GLU A 38 -5.73 15.41 -3.60
N THR A 39 -6.80 15.54 -2.85
CA THR A 39 -8.07 16.02 -3.37
C THR A 39 -8.54 17.22 -2.56
N TRP A 40 -8.91 18.29 -3.22
CA TRP A 40 -9.46 19.46 -2.56
C TRP A 40 -10.57 20.07 -3.42
N ARG A 41 -11.31 20.97 -2.83
CA ARG A 41 -12.33 21.72 -3.53
C ARG A 41 -11.84 23.15 -3.76
N ASP A 42 -11.90 23.61 -5.00
CA ASP A 42 -11.53 24.98 -5.37
C ASP A 42 -12.52 25.96 -4.72
N LYS A 43 -11.99 26.95 -4.00
CA LYS A 43 -12.80 27.95 -3.33
C LYS A 43 -13.53 28.88 -4.29
N ASN A 44 -13.01 29.10 -5.51
CA ASN A 44 -13.56 30.01 -6.50
C ASN A 44 -14.61 29.34 -7.38
N SER A 45 -14.34 28.12 -7.86
CA SER A 45 -15.24 27.39 -8.76
C SER A 45 -16.16 26.39 -8.05
N GLY A 46 -15.80 25.98 -6.82
CA GLY A 46 -16.49 24.92 -6.10
C GLY A 46 -16.25 23.52 -6.66
N GLU A 47 -15.40 23.39 -7.67
CA GLU A 47 -15.10 22.13 -8.32
C GLU A 47 -14.08 21.31 -7.52
N LYS A 48 -14.24 19.99 -7.59
CA LYS A 48 -13.30 19.04 -7.00
C LYS A 48 -12.04 18.99 -7.86
N GLN A 49 -10.90 19.26 -7.24
CA GLN A 49 -9.58 19.18 -7.86
C GLN A 49 -8.80 18.01 -7.29
N GLU A 50 -7.99 17.39 -8.12
CA GLU A 50 -7.11 16.30 -7.74
C GLU A 50 -5.72 16.53 -8.30
N ARG A 51 -4.71 16.22 -7.47
CA ARG A 51 -3.32 16.23 -7.89
C ARG A 51 -2.63 14.97 -7.43
N THR A 52 -1.96 14.32 -8.34
CA THR A 52 -1.20 13.08 -8.09
C THR A 52 0.28 13.32 -8.30
N GLN A 53 1.09 12.86 -7.35
CA GLN A 53 2.54 12.81 -7.47
C GLN A 53 2.98 11.36 -7.59
N TRP A 54 3.92 11.12 -8.48
CA TRP A 54 4.52 9.82 -8.71
C TRP A 54 5.92 9.76 -8.12
N HIS A 55 6.16 8.74 -7.30
CA HIS A 55 7.42 8.54 -6.61
C HIS A 55 8.07 7.26 -7.10
N ASN A 56 9.33 7.36 -7.50
CA ASN A 56 10.11 6.19 -7.89
C ASN A 56 10.74 5.56 -6.66
N ILE A 57 10.48 4.28 -6.46
CA ILE A 57 10.95 3.50 -5.32
C ILE A 57 11.94 2.45 -5.81
N SER A 58 13.06 2.35 -5.13
CA SER A 58 14.09 1.35 -5.38
C SER A 58 14.44 0.62 -4.09
N ILE A 59 14.26 -0.69 -4.07
CA ILE A 59 14.52 -1.53 -2.90
C ILE A 59 15.79 -2.32 -3.14
N LEU A 60 16.78 -2.12 -2.28
CA LEU A 60 18.08 -2.79 -2.32
C LEU A 60 18.25 -3.84 -1.21
N SER A 61 17.27 -3.99 -0.34
CA SER A 61 17.27 -4.97 0.73
C SER A 61 16.62 -6.27 0.28
N ASP A 62 17.32 -7.38 0.27
CA ASP A 62 16.78 -8.68 -0.14
C ASP A 62 15.51 -9.11 0.61
N PRO A 63 15.42 -8.99 1.94
CA PRO A 63 14.18 -9.28 2.65
C PRO A 63 12.99 -8.44 2.17
N LEU A 64 13.21 -7.17 1.88
CA LEU A 64 12.17 -6.27 1.38
C LEU A 64 11.83 -6.55 -0.09
N VAL A 65 12.82 -6.93 -0.90
CA VAL A 65 12.58 -7.37 -2.28
C VAL A 65 11.69 -8.61 -2.30
N ASN A 66 11.93 -9.56 -1.42
CA ASN A 66 11.08 -10.76 -1.29
C ASN A 66 9.63 -10.40 -0.93
N ILE A 67 9.43 -9.47 -0.02
CA ILE A 67 8.08 -9.00 0.36
C ILE A 67 7.40 -8.33 -0.84
N ALA A 68 8.11 -7.45 -1.53
CA ALA A 68 7.58 -6.75 -2.69
C ALA A 68 7.21 -7.73 -3.82
N GLU A 69 8.07 -8.69 -4.11
CA GLU A 69 7.85 -9.70 -5.14
C GLU A 69 6.63 -10.57 -4.86
N ARG A 70 6.43 -10.95 -3.60
CA ARG A 70 5.35 -11.86 -3.20
C ARG A 70 4.01 -11.20 -3.03
N PHE A 71 3.96 -9.97 -2.56
CA PHE A 71 2.73 -9.35 -2.08
C PHE A 71 2.33 -8.08 -2.83
N LEU A 72 3.24 -7.36 -3.46
CA LEU A 72 2.93 -6.13 -4.15
C LEU A 72 2.58 -6.39 -5.61
N LYS A 73 1.52 -5.71 -6.05
CA LYS A 73 1.06 -5.71 -7.44
C LYS A 73 0.51 -4.33 -7.79
N LYS A 74 0.24 -4.08 -9.04
CA LYS A 74 -0.44 -2.87 -9.50
C LYS A 74 -1.70 -2.61 -8.65
N GLY A 75 -1.83 -1.41 -8.11
CA GLY A 75 -2.96 -1.01 -7.28
C GLY A 75 -2.82 -1.30 -5.79
N SER A 76 -1.83 -2.10 -5.37
CA SER A 76 -1.59 -2.35 -3.95
C SER A 76 -1.29 -1.07 -3.19
N LYS A 77 -1.85 -0.96 -1.99
CA LYS A 77 -1.54 0.13 -1.08
C LYS A 77 -0.40 -0.24 -0.16
N VAL A 78 0.56 0.64 -0.04
CA VAL A 78 1.79 0.38 0.71
C VAL A 78 2.23 1.62 1.47
N TYR A 79 2.77 1.40 2.66
CA TYR A 79 3.51 2.37 3.44
C TYR A 79 4.98 2.03 3.37
N LEU A 80 5.82 3.02 3.06
CA LEU A 80 7.27 2.83 3.04
C LEU A 80 8.02 3.97 3.69
N GLU A 81 9.17 3.59 4.23
CA GLU A 81 10.19 4.50 4.69
C GLU A 81 11.51 4.22 3.98
N GLY A 82 12.16 5.25 3.52
CA GLY A 82 13.44 5.15 2.83
C GLY A 82 14.24 6.44 2.90
N GLN A 83 15.22 6.54 2.05
CA GLN A 83 16.07 7.71 1.90
C GLN A 83 15.92 8.31 0.51
N LEU A 84 16.10 9.61 0.40
CA LEU A 84 16.13 10.29 -0.89
C LEU A 84 17.53 10.22 -1.46
N GLU A 85 17.68 9.62 -2.62
CA GLU A 85 18.97 9.51 -3.30
C GLU A 85 18.87 9.97 -4.74
N THR A 86 19.90 10.65 -5.21
CA THR A 86 20.01 11.10 -6.60
C THR A 86 21.09 10.29 -7.29
N ARG A 87 20.72 9.70 -8.41
CA ARG A 87 21.62 8.89 -9.23
C ARG A 87 21.87 9.59 -10.56
N LYS A 88 23.15 9.64 -10.96
CA LYS A 88 23.57 10.13 -12.25
C LYS A 88 23.61 8.98 -13.27
N TRP A 89 23.08 9.21 -14.46
CA TRP A 89 23.12 8.27 -15.56
C TRP A 89 23.28 9.02 -16.90
N GLN A 90 23.67 8.31 -17.94
CA GLN A 90 23.78 8.89 -19.26
C GLN A 90 22.68 8.36 -20.17
N ASP A 91 22.07 9.25 -20.93
CA ASP A 91 21.09 8.87 -21.94
C ASP A 91 21.78 8.39 -23.24
N ASN A 92 20.98 7.99 -24.22
CA ASN A 92 21.48 7.49 -25.50
C ASN A 92 22.28 8.52 -26.30
N SER A 93 22.13 9.82 -26.01
CA SER A 93 22.89 10.92 -26.64
C SER A 93 24.18 11.22 -25.92
N GLY A 94 24.50 10.54 -24.80
CA GLY A 94 25.68 10.78 -23.97
C GLY A 94 25.55 11.94 -23.00
N SER A 95 24.37 12.55 -22.90
CA SER A 95 24.08 13.63 -21.93
C SER A 95 23.89 13.07 -20.52
N ASP A 96 24.46 13.79 -19.55
CA ASP A 96 24.29 13.44 -18.15
C ASP A 96 22.86 13.74 -17.67
N ARG A 97 22.24 12.76 -17.06
CA ARG A 97 20.90 12.86 -16.46
C ARG A 97 20.95 12.49 -14.97
N TYR A 98 20.00 13.03 -14.23
CA TYR A 98 19.88 12.77 -12.79
C TYR A 98 18.48 12.25 -12.49
N SER A 99 18.42 11.19 -11.73
CA SER A 99 17.15 10.63 -11.24
C SER A 99 17.14 10.65 -9.72
N THR A 100 16.09 11.22 -9.15
CA THR A 100 15.87 11.23 -7.71
C THR A 100 14.89 10.13 -7.37
N GLU A 101 15.29 9.24 -6.49
CA GLU A 101 14.55 8.05 -6.11
C GLU A 101 14.48 7.94 -4.59
N ILE A 102 13.43 7.25 -4.11
CA ILE A 102 13.34 6.84 -2.71
C ILE A 102 13.94 5.45 -2.62
N VAL A 103 15.02 5.30 -1.88
CA VAL A 103 15.80 4.07 -1.81
C VAL A 103 15.62 3.43 -0.43
N LEU A 104 15.22 2.16 -0.43
CA LEU A 104 15.13 1.33 0.77
C LEU A 104 16.38 0.47 0.87
N ARG A 105 17.32 0.91 1.69
CA ARG A 105 18.56 0.20 1.95
C ARG A 105 18.42 -0.80 3.09
N PRO A 106 19.29 -1.82 3.14
CA PRO A 106 19.31 -2.75 4.28
C PRO A 106 19.37 -2.02 5.63
N TYR A 107 18.56 -2.45 6.58
CA TYR A 107 18.44 -1.91 7.95
C TYR A 107 17.88 -0.48 8.07
N LYS A 108 17.71 0.24 6.98
CA LYS A 108 17.23 1.63 6.97
C LYS A 108 15.90 1.81 6.25
N GLY A 109 15.44 0.80 5.55
CA GLY A 109 14.17 0.81 4.84
C GLY A 109 13.10 0.02 5.57
N GLU A 110 11.86 0.41 5.40
CA GLU A 110 10.70 -0.29 5.96
C GLU A 110 9.58 -0.33 4.93
N ILE A 111 8.89 -1.47 4.87
CA ILE A 111 7.66 -1.64 4.09
C ILE A 111 6.58 -2.21 5.00
N THR A 112 5.42 -1.58 4.97
CA THR A 112 4.20 -2.11 5.58
C THR A 112 3.12 -2.24 4.53
N LEU A 113 2.58 -3.44 4.38
CA LEU A 113 1.48 -3.71 3.47
C LEU A 113 0.18 -3.24 4.12
N ILE A 114 -0.61 -2.48 3.37
CA ILE A 114 -1.90 -2.01 3.84
C ILE A 114 -2.98 -2.73 3.04
N ASP A 115 -3.56 -3.77 3.65
CA ASP A 115 -4.63 -4.53 3.04
C ASP A 115 -5.94 -3.74 3.09
N ASN A 116 -6.55 -3.57 1.93
CA ASN A 116 -7.94 -3.21 1.86
C ASN A 116 -8.77 -4.47 2.17
N LYS A 117 -9.35 -4.52 3.35
CA LYS A 117 -10.26 -5.61 3.77
C LYS A 117 -11.47 -5.81 2.85
N ALA A 118 -11.64 -4.97 1.83
CA ALA A 118 -12.73 -5.08 0.89
C ALA A 118 -12.57 -6.23 -0.12
N ASP A 119 -11.38 -6.77 -0.32
CA ASP A 119 -11.12 -7.85 -1.27
C ASP A 119 -11.14 -9.25 -0.63
N SER A 120 -11.31 -9.35 0.68
CA SER A 120 -11.38 -10.64 1.37
C SER A 120 -12.79 -11.17 1.60
N VAL A 121 -13.80 -10.51 1.04
CA VAL A 121 -15.17 -11.02 1.03
C VAL A 121 -15.52 -11.44 -0.38
N MET A 122 -15.31 -12.68 -0.70
CA MET A 122 -16.10 -13.48 -1.62
C MET A 122 -15.38 -14.76 -2.05
N THR A 123 -15.47 -15.79 -1.28
CA THR A 123 -15.79 -17.12 -1.77
C THR A 123 -16.61 -17.83 -0.70
N ASN A 124 -17.87 -17.44 -0.58
CA ASN A 124 -18.87 -18.34 -0.06
C ASN A 124 -19.52 -18.99 -1.27
N GLU A 125 -19.03 -20.13 -1.65
CA GLU A 125 -19.81 -21.06 -2.45
C GLU A 125 -21.03 -21.49 -1.62
N PRO A 126 -22.23 -21.49 -2.20
CA PRO A 126 -23.39 -22.01 -1.49
C PRO A 126 -23.28 -23.53 -1.43
N ILE A 127 -23.06 -24.04 -0.23
CA ILE A 127 -23.26 -25.47 0.02
C ILE A 127 -24.76 -25.71 -0.02
N SER A 128 -25.17 -26.30 -1.12
CA SER A 128 -26.48 -26.92 -1.26
C SER A 128 -26.52 -28.15 -0.34
N ASN A 129 -27.27 -28.06 0.72
CA ASN A 129 -27.77 -29.26 1.39
C ASN A 129 -29.27 -29.12 1.63
N ASN A 130 -30.00 -29.78 0.75
CA ASN A 130 -31.31 -30.27 1.02
C ASN A 130 -31.24 -31.31 2.13
N GLN A 131 -31.89 -31.06 3.24
CA GLN A 131 -32.70 -32.09 3.89
C GLN A 131 -33.67 -31.42 4.86
N MET A 132 -34.95 -31.67 4.57
CA MET A 132 -36.10 -31.48 5.42
C MET A 132 -35.89 -32.22 6.74
N ASP A 133 -36.35 -31.64 7.82
CA ASP A 133 -37.40 -32.26 8.64
C ASP A 133 -37.97 -31.27 9.65
N GLU A 134 -39.27 -31.33 9.73
CA GLU A 134 -40.23 -30.67 10.60
C GLU A 134 -39.84 -30.79 12.09
N ILE A 135 -40.21 -29.82 12.90
CA ILE A 135 -41.20 -29.98 14.00
C ILE A 135 -41.15 -28.77 14.98
N GLN A 136 -42.32 -28.16 15.06
CA GLN A 136 -43.04 -27.57 16.20
C GLN A 136 -42.50 -26.33 16.97
N GLU A 137 -43.45 -25.39 16.91
CA GLU A 137 -43.79 -24.34 17.84
C GLU A 137 -43.39 -24.54 19.30
N ASN A 138 -42.84 -23.49 19.87
CA ASN A 138 -43.43 -22.95 21.10
C ASN A 138 -42.92 -21.50 21.35
N SER A 139 -43.91 -20.65 21.45
CA SER A 139 -43.86 -19.28 21.89
C SER A 139 -43.29 -19.14 23.31
N VAL A 140 -42.36 -18.22 23.48
CA VAL A 140 -42.31 -17.34 24.65
C VAL A 140 -41.42 -16.14 24.32
N SER A 141 -42.01 -14.98 24.31
CA SER A 141 -41.30 -13.71 24.45
C SER A 141 -40.90 -13.51 25.90
N PRO A 142 -39.75 -12.94 26.13
CA PRO A 142 -39.64 -12.01 27.22
C PRO A 142 -39.15 -10.63 26.78
N ASN A 143 -39.76 -9.68 27.39
CA ASN A 143 -39.55 -8.27 27.40
C ASN A 143 -38.07 -7.87 27.46
N VAL A 144 -37.79 -6.87 26.67
CA VAL A 144 -36.59 -6.09 26.75
C VAL A 144 -36.82 -4.95 27.72
N ASP A 145 -36.07 -4.94 28.78
CA ASP A 145 -35.83 -3.75 29.57
C ASP A 145 -34.48 -3.18 29.12
N ASP A 146 -34.58 -2.05 28.51
CA ASP A 146 -33.91 -0.78 28.77
C ASP A 146 -32.48 -0.92 29.31
N PHE A 147 -31.50 -0.70 28.44
CA PHE A 147 -30.15 -0.29 28.85
C PHE A 147 -29.81 1.03 28.18
N ASP A 148 -30.02 2.03 28.99
CA ASP A 148 -29.47 3.37 28.84
C ASP A 148 -27.98 3.29 29.11
N ASP A 149 -27.15 3.28 28.07
CA ASP A 149 -25.71 3.45 28.22
C ASP A 149 -25.34 4.84 27.75
N GLU A 150 -25.35 5.75 28.68
CA GLU A 150 -24.61 7.00 28.56
C GLU A 150 -23.11 6.70 28.57
N ILE A 151 -22.46 7.05 27.49
CA ILE A 151 -21.01 7.06 27.41
C ILE A 151 -20.49 8.37 27.99
N PRO A 152 -19.78 8.37 29.11
CA PRO A 152 -19.17 9.58 29.65
C PRO A 152 -17.92 9.93 28.85
N PHE A 153 -17.88 11.14 28.39
CA PHE A 153 -16.68 11.75 27.83
C PHE A 153 -15.76 12.25 28.94
#